data_cfaaac9084b7fd527d3b962a6271e041
#
_entry.id   cfaaac9084b7fd527d3b962a6271e041
#
_cell.length_a   1.000
_cell.length_b   1.000
_cell.length_c   1.000
_cell.angle_alpha   90.00
_cell.angle_beta   90.00
_cell.angle_gamma   90.00
#
_symmetry.space_group_name_H-M   'P 1'
#
loop_
_entity.id
_entity.type
_entity.pdbx_description
1 polymer ?
#
loop_
_entity_poly.entity_id
_entity_poly.type
_entity_poly.pdbx_seq_one_letter_code
_entity_poly.pdbx_strand_id
1 'polypeptide(L)'
;MSHTDLIADIFAAFSAEGSAFPPMTLRGGDALDRDQPAPPFDVLVDTISDQYLESYPWGSGWLDAVSWRHYLPFMMEYALRHITESSDVTDALLTSLRPPDRDPPRLASLAKPQETAVLRFLDVMAYSAESASTDLAAMVLSEWWTPEAIPKDLDD
;
A
#
# COMPACT_ATOMS: atom_id res chain seq x y z
N MET A 1 19.94 7.49 0.38
CA MET A 1 20.05 6.35 1.29
C MET A 1 19.18 5.21 0.79
N SER A 2 19.73 4.01 0.82
CA SER A 2 19.02 2.83 0.36
C SER A 2 18.02 2.35 1.43
N HIS A 3 16.89 1.81 0.99
CA HIS A 3 15.89 1.22 1.87
C HIS A 3 15.84 -0.30 1.71
N THR A 4 16.95 -0.89 1.29
CA THR A 4 17.03 -2.31 0.94
C THR A 4 16.54 -3.22 2.06
N ASP A 5 16.97 -2.95 3.31
CA ASP A 5 16.58 -3.80 4.44
C ASP A 5 15.08 -3.69 4.74
N LEU A 6 14.54 -2.49 4.67
CA LEU A 6 13.10 -2.30 4.88
C LEU A 6 12.30 -3.00 3.79
N ILE A 7 12.73 -2.87 2.54
CA ILE A 7 12.07 -3.53 1.40
C ILE A 7 12.07 -5.04 1.60
N ALA A 8 13.21 -5.62 2.02
CA ALA A 8 13.30 -7.05 2.27
C ALA A 8 12.34 -7.48 3.39
N ASP A 9 12.23 -6.69 4.45
CA ASP A 9 11.33 -6.98 5.57
C ASP A 9 9.86 -6.87 5.15
N ILE A 10 9.55 -5.92 4.28
CA ILE A 10 8.19 -5.77 3.73
C ILE A 10 7.81 -7.04 2.97
N PHE A 11 8.64 -7.48 2.03
CA PHE A 11 8.32 -8.69 1.26
C PHE A 11 8.27 -9.94 2.14
N ALA A 12 9.09 -10.03 3.17
CA ALA A 12 9.02 -11.14 4.12
C ALA A 12 7.69 -11.15 4.86
N ALA A 13 7.21 -9.98 5.30
CA ALA A 13 5.94 -9.88 6.03
C ALA A 13 4.74 -10.26 5.17
N PHE A 14 4.82 -10.04 3.87
CA PHE A 14 3.72 -10.32 2.94
C PHE A 14 3.95 -11.57 2.10
N SER A 15 4.91 -12.43 2.47
CA SER A 15 5.28 -13.57 1.65
C SER A 15 4.12 -14.55 1.40
N ALA A 16 3.20 -14.68 2.35
CA ALA A 16 2.04 -15.57 2.20
C ALA A 16 1.02 -15.06 1.17
N GLU A 17 1.03 -13.76 0.88
CA GLU A 17 0.06 -13.15 -0.01
C GLU A 17 0.39 -13.34 -1.48
N GLY A 18 1.62 -13.73 -1.81
CA GLY A 18 2.07 -13.87 -3.17
C GLY A 18 1.89 -15.25 -3.79
N SER A 19 1.28 -16.19 -3.06
CA SER A 19 1.22 -17.59 -3.47
C SER A 19 0.11 -17.88 -4.48
N ALA A 20 -0.81 -16.95 -4.72
CA ALA A 20 -1.94 -17.14 -5.61
C ALA A 20 -2.22 -15.86 -6.40
N PHE A 21 -3.01 -16.00 -7.48
CA PHE A 21 -3.45 -14.82 -8.22
C PHE A 21 -4.41 -14.00 -7.37
N PRO A 22 -4.34 -12.66 -7.45
CA PRO A 22 -5.30 -11.83 -6.72
C PRO A 22 -6.70 -12.01 -7.31
N PRO A 23 -7.76 -12.06 -6.47
CA PRO A 23 -9.14 -12.08 -6.97
C PRO A 23 -9.49 -10.89 -7.86
N MET A 24 -8.91 -9.72 -7.58
CA MET A 24 -9.07 -8.52 -8.41
C MET A 24 -7.68 -7.98 -8.75
N THR A 25 -7.42 -7.73 -10.04
CA THR A 25 -6.16 -7.11 -10.46
C THR A 25 -6.27 -5.59 -10.36
N LEU A 26 -5.12 -4.91 -10.31
CA LEU A 26 -5.12 -3.45 -10.41
C LEU A 26 -5.74 -2.99 -11.74
N ARG A 27 -5.46 -3.70 -12.82
CA ARG A 27 -6.07 -3.42 -14.12
C ARG A 27 -7.58 -3.61 -14.08
N GLY A 28 -8.05 -4.64 -13.38
CA GLY A 28 -9.47 -4.88 -13.19
C GLY A 28 -10.13 -3.77 -12.38
N GLY A 29 -9.48 -3.36 -11.29
CA GLY A 29 -9.96 -2.24 -10.48
C GLY A 29 -10.02 -0.94 -11.26
N ASP A 30 -9.01 -0.70 -12.09
CA ASP A 30 -8.99 0.48 -12.96
C ASP A 30 -10.15 0.46 -13.95
N ALA A 31 -10.47 -0.71 -14.51
CA ALA A 31 -11.61 -0.86 -15.41
C ALA A 31 -12.91 -0.52 -14.69
N LEU A 32 -13.10 -1.02 -13.47
CA LEU A 32 -14.29 -0.70 -12.67
C LEU A 32 -14.39 0.80 -12.39
N ASP A 33 -13.27 1.45 -12.15
CA ASP A 33 -13.23 2.89 -11.90
C ASP A 33 -13.70 3.69 -13.10
N ARG A 34 -13.63 3.10 -14.29
CA ARG A 34 -14.10 3.71 -15.53
C ARG A 34 -15.44 3.16 -16.00
N ASP A 35 -16.18 2.52 -15.11
CA ASP A 35 -17.47 1.89 -15.41
C ASP A 35 -17.38 0.79 -16.49
N GLN A 36 -16.26 0.10 -16.55
CA GLN A 36 -16.04 -1.01 -17.45
C GLN A 36 -15.98 -2.32 -16.67
N PRO A 37 -16.38 -3.45 -17.27
CA PRO A 37 -16.25 -4.74 -16.59
C PRO A 37 -14.78 -5.08 -16.33
N ALA A 38 -14.49 -5.63 -15.15
CA ALA A 38 -13.15 -6.03 -14.79
C ALA A 38 -12.73 -7.26 -15.60
N PRO A 39 -11.62 -7.18 -16.37
CA PRO A 39 -11.13 -8.36 -17.07
C PRO A 39 -10.52 -9.34 -16.07
N PRO A 40 -10.56 -10.65 -16.38
CA PRO A 40 -9.93 -11.66 -15.52
C PRO A 40 -8.41 -11.52 -15.54
N PHE A 41 -7.75 -12.12 -14.56
CA PHE A 41 -6.30 -12.13 -14.49
C PHE A 41 -5.72 -12.77 -15.78
N ASP A 42 -4.73 -12.07 -16.35
CA ASP A 42 -3.99 -12.54 -17.53
C ASP A 42 -2.50 -12.36 -17.24
N VAL A 43 -1.76 -13.46 -17.16
CA VAL A 43 -0.34 -13.44 -16.80
C VAL A 43 0.49 -12.59 -17.76
N LEU A 44 0.07 -12.50 -19.03
CA LEU A 44 0.80 -11.71 -20.02
C LEU A 44 0.65 -10.21 -19.80
N VAL A 45 -0.42 -9.79 -19.14
CA VAL A 45 -0.74 -8.38 -18.93
C VAL A 45 -0.58 -7.98 -17.47
N ASP A 46 -0.89 -8.87 -16.54
CA ASP A 46 -1.00 -8.56 -15.12
C ASP A 46 0.26 -8.92 -14.32
N THR A 47 1.38 -9.12 -14.99
CA THR A 47 2.67 -9.26 -14.32
C THR A 47 3.07 -7.91 -13.73
N ILE A 48 3.40 -7.88 -12.45
CA ILE A 48 3.70 -6.62 -11.75
C ILE A 48 5.05 -6.08 -12.19
N SER A 49 5.06 -4.81 -12.59
CA SER A 49 6.25 -4.04 -12.95
C SER A 49 5.97 -2.59 -12.58
N ASP A 50 7.00 -1.76 -12.64
CA ASP A 50 6.81 -0.32 -12.41
C ASP A 50 5.80 0.25 -13.40
N GLN A 51 5.92 -0.14 -14.67
CA GLN A 51 5.00 0.33 -15.70
C GLN A 51 3.56 -0.11 -15.41
N TYR A 52 3.37 -1.33 -14.94
CA TYR A 52 2.04 -1.84 -14.57
C TYR A 52 1.44 -1.01 -13.44
N LEU A 53 2.20 -0.76 -12.39
CA LEU A 53 1.73 0.06 -11.27
C LEU A 53 1.41 1.48 -11.73
N GLU A 54 2.25 2.05 -12.59
CA GLU A 54 2.05 3.41 -13.11
C GLU A 54 0.85 3.51 -14.04
N SER A 55 0.47 2.41 -14.68
CA SER A 55 -0.68 2.39 -15.59
C SER A 55 -2.01 2.29 -14.85
N TYR A 56 -2.04 1.64 -13.67
CA TYR A 56 -3.28 1.32 -12.98
C TYR A 56 -3.27 1.67 -11.48
N PRO A 57 -2.69 2.81 -11.07
CA PRO A 57 -2.54 3.09 -9.64
C PRO A 57 -3.87 3.19 -8.90
N TRP A 58 -4.86 3.81 -9.49
CA TRP A 58 -6.14 4.06 -8.84
C TRP A 58 -7.07 2.86 -8.84
N GLY A 59 -6.67 1.77 -9.51
CA GLY A 59 -7.37 0.50 -9.37
C GLY A 59 -7.34 -0.04 -7.96
N SER A 60 -6.39 0.42 -7.13
CA SER A 60 -6.27 0.02 -5.73
C SER A 60 -7.53 0.30 -4.93
N GLY A 61 -8.32 1.29 -5.31
CA GLY A 61 -9.56 1.62 -4.63
C GLY A 61 -10.63 0.54 -4.74
N TRP A 62 -10.52 -0.37 -5.69
CA TRP A 62 -11.50 -1.42 -5.96
C TRP A 62 -11.05 -2.81 -5.49
N LEU A 63 -9.91 -2.90 -4.81
CA LEU A 63 -9.37 -4.18 -4.37
C LEU A 63 -10.08 -4.66 -3.09
N ASP A 64 -10.41 -5.95 -3.07
CA ASP A 64 -10.79 -6.63 -1.83
C ASP A 64 -9.55 -6.78 -0.94
N ALA A 65 -9.75 -7.23 0.30
CA ALA A 65 -8.65 -7.32 1.26
C ALA A 65 -7.50 -8.23 0.77
N VAL A 66 -7.83 -9.38 0.18
CA VAL A 66 -6.83 -10.32 -0.31
C VAL A 66 -6.02 -9.72 -1.44
N SER A 67 -6.69 -9.10 -2.42
CA SER A 67 -6.03 -8.46 -3.55
C SER A 67 -5.19 -7.28 -3.09
N TRP A 68 -5.71 -6.48 -2.17
CA TRP A 68 -4.99 -5.34 -1.61
C TRP A 68 -3.68 -5.78 -0.93
N ARG A 69 -3.73 -6.82 -0.09
CA ARG A 69 -2.52 -7.34 0.55
C ARG A 69 -1.53 -7.91 -0.46
N HIS A 70 -2.05 -8.45 -1.57
CA HIS A 70 -1.19 -8.96 -2.65
C HIS A 70 -0.33 -7.85 -3.27
N TYR A 71 -0.93 -6.68 -3.50
CA TYR A 71 -0.23 -5.57 -4.17
C TYR A 71 0.55 -4.67 -3.22
N LEU A 72 0.20 -4.66 -1.92
CA LEU A 72 0.82 -3.74 -0.97
C LEU A 72 2.36 -3.75 -0.98
N PRO A 73 3.03 -4.91 -0.89
CA PRO A 73 4.49 -4.89 -0.83
C PRO A 73 5.12 -4.31 -2.10
N PHE A 74 4.52 -4.55 -3.25
CA PHE A 74 5.04 -4.01 -4.52
C PHE A 74 4.86 -2.50 -4.60
N MET A 75 3.73 -1.99 -4.12
CA MET A 75 3.48 -0.55 -4.11
C MET A 75 4.38 0.16 -3.10
N MET A 76 4.61 -0.45 -1.94
CA MET A 76 5.53 0.10 -0.94
C MET A 76 6.97 0.12 -1.44
N GLU A 77 7.40 -0.94 -2.11
CA GLU A 77 8.73 -0.97 -2.73
C GLU A 77 8.86 0.14 -3.76
N TYR A 78 7.86 0.29 -4.62
CA TYR A 78 7.86 1.36 -5.63
C TYR A 78 8.01 2.72 -4.95
N ALA A 79 7.20 3.00 -3.94
CA ALA A 79 7.21 4.27 -3.26
C ALA A 79 8.57 4.56 -2.60
N LEU A 80 9.21 3.55 -2.03
CA LEU A 80 10.53 3.73 -1.41
C LEU A 80 11.61 3.98 -2.45
N ARG A 81 11.56 3.29 -3.59
CA ARG A 81 12.54 3.52 -4.66
C ARG A 81 12.37 4.86 -5.33
N HIS A 82 11.17 5.41 -5.32
CA HIS A 82 10.84 6.70 -5.94
C HIS A 82 10.52 7.76 -4.89
N ILE A 83 11.12 7.67 -3.71
CA ILE A 83 10.75 8.49 -2.55
C ILE A 83 10.92 9.99 -2.78
N THR A 84 11.82 10.38 -3.65
CA THR A 84 12.08 11.80 -3.95
C THR A 84 11.08 12.40 -4.93
N GLU A 85 10.16 11.59 -5.47
CA GLU A 85 9.26 12.01 -6.53
C GLU A 85 7.80 11.93 -6.08
N SER A 86 7.00 12.87 -6.55
CA SER A 86 5.54 12.74 -6.46
C SER A 86 5.08 11.73 -7.50
N SER A 87 4.20 10.81 -7.12
CA SER A 87 3.67 9.84 -8.06
C SER A 87 2.27 9.41 -7.68
N ASP A 88 1.48 9.05 -8.70
CA ASP A 88 0.13 8.53 -8.48
C ASP A 88 0.16 7.19 -7.76
N VAL A 89 1.19 6.38 -8.00
CA VAL A 89 1.32 5.08 -7.29
C VAL A 89 1.45 5.32 -5.79
N THR A 90 2.33 6.22 -5.39
CA THR A 90 2.53 6.56 -3.98
C THR A 90 1.27 7.15 -3.37
N ASP A 91 0.61 8.07 -4.08
CA ASP A 91 -0.61 8.71 -3.60
C ASP A 91 -1.74 7.68 -3.45
N ALA A 92 -1.91 6.79 -4.42
CA ALA A 92 -2.93 5.75 -4.35
C ALA A 92 -2.67 4.78 -3.21
N LEU A 93 -1.41 4.41 -3.01
CA LEU A 93 -1.01 3.55 -1.91
C LEU A 93 -1.33 4.20 -0.57
N LEU A 94 -0.87 5.42 -0.35
CA LEU A 94 -1.10 6.12 0.90
C LEU A 94 -2.59 6.31 1.17
N THR A 95 -3.36 6.63 0.13
CA THR A 95 -4.82 6.76 0.24
C THR A 95 -5.45 5.44 0.67
N SER A 96 -4.95 4.31 0.18
CA SER A 96 -5.49 2.99 0.54
C SER A 96 -5.21 2.61 1.99
N LEU A 97 -4.28 3.28 2.65
CA LEU A 97 -3.92 3.03 4.04
C LEU A 97 -4.69 3.91 5.02
N ARG A 98 -5.62 4.71 4.55
CA ARG A 98 -6.41 5.63 5.37
C ARG A 98 -7.73 5.02 5.81
N PRO A 99 -8.21 5.38 7.04
CA PRO A 99 -9.56 5.04 7.44
C PRO A 99 -10.59 5.84 6.63
N PRO A 100 -11.88 5.45 6.63
CA PRO A 100 -12.41 4.31 7.37
C PRO A 100 -12.02 2.99 6.73
N ASP A 101 -11.93 1.95 7.55
CA ASP A 101 -11.70 0.60 7.04
C ASP A 101 -12.94 0.14 6.27
N ARG A 102 -12.76 -0.87 5.46
CA ARG A 102 -13.85 -1.41 4.63
C ARG A 102 -14.54 -2.57 5.32
N ASP A 103 -15.65 -2.99 4.76
CA ASP A 103 -16.40 -4.16 5.19
C ASP A 103 -16.62 -5.05 3.96
N PRO A 104 -15.96 -6.23 3.87
CA PRO A 104 -15.00 -6.78 4.86
C PRO A 104 -13.75 -5.92 5.03
N PRO A 105 -13.10 -5.96 6.22
CA PRO A 105 -12.01 -5.04 6.53
C PRO A 105 -10.76 -5.30 5.69
N ARG A 106 -10.09 -4.22 5.30
CA ARG A 106 -8.77 -4.24 4.67
C ARG A 106 -7.68 -3.95 5.70
N LEU A 107 -7.80 -2.83 6.40
CA LEU A 107 -6.80 -2.42 7.40
C LEU A 107 -6.71 -3.42 8.54
N ALA A 108 -7.86 -3.81 9.09
CA ALA A 108 -7.89 -4.76 10.19
C ALA A 108 -7.56 -6.20 9.76
N SER A 109 -7.47 -6.47 8.45
CA SER A 109 -7.12 -7.80 7.96
C SER A 109 -5.62 -8.08 8.01
N LEU A 110 -4.79 -7.07 8.27
CA LEU A 110 -3.35 -7.23 8.29
C LEU A 110 -2.90 -8.03 9.51
N ALA A 111 -1.97 -8.95 9.30
CA ALA A 111 -1.31 -9.66 10.40
C ALA A 111 -0.34 -8.70 11.10
N LYS A 112 0.04 -9.03 12.33
CA LYS A 112 0.95 -8.19 13.12
C LYS A 112 2.26 -7.85 12.40
N PRO A 113 2.97 -8.81 11.78
CA PRO A 113 4.19 -8.46 11.03
C PRO A 113 3.92 -7.51 9.86
N GLN A 114 2.75 -7.66 9.22
CA GLN A 114 2.35 -6.79 8.11
C GLN A 114 2.07 -5.37 8.61
N GLU A 115 1.37 -5.24 9.73
CA GLU A 115 1.15 -3.93 10.35
C GLU A 115 2.46 -3.24 10.71
N THR A 116 3.40 -4.00 11.27
CA THR A 116 4.71 -3.47 11.63
C THR A 116 5.46 -2.96 10.41
N ALA A 117 5.41 -3.72 9.31
CA ALA A 117 6.07 -3.32 8.06
C ALA A 117 5.46 -2.04 7.50
N VAL A 118 4.13 -1.94 7.52
CA VAL A 118 3.43 -0.74 7.04
C VAL A 118 3.79 0.47 7.92
N LEU A 119 3.83 0.28 9.24
CA LEU A 119 4.22 1.36 10.16
C LEU A 119 5.62 1.89 9.86
N ARG A 120 6.59 0.98 9.67
CA ARG A 120 7.95 1.36 9.34
C ARG A 120 8.02 2.09 8.00
N PHE A 121 7.26 1.61 7.03
CA PHE A 121 7.16 2.26 5.72
C PHE A 121 6.62 3.70 5.86
N LEU A 122 5.52 3.86 6.58
CA LEU A 122 4.90 5.17 6.78
C LEU A 122 5.83 6.12 7.53
N ASP A 123 6.57 5.60 8.50
CA ASP A 123 7.54 6.40 9.25
C ASP A 123 8.61 6.98 8.33
N VAL A 124 9.14 6.17 7.42
CA VAL A 124 10.12 6.63 6.43
C VAL A 124 9.50 7.68 5.50
N MET A 125 8.30 7.40 4.99
CA MET A 125 7.63 8.32 4.05
C MET A 125 7.27 9.65 4.70
N ALA A 126 6.95 9.64 6.00
CA ALA A 126 6.55 10.84 6.71
C ALA A 126 7.74 11.68 7.16
N TYR A 127 8.85 11.06 7.52
CA TYR A 127 9.92 11.75 8.23
C TYR A 127 11.28 11.76 7.54
N SER A 128 11.45 11.04 6.45
CA SER A 128 12.70 11.11 5.69
C SER A 128 12.82 12.48 5.03
N ALA A 129 14.01 13.09 5.16
CA ALA A 129 14.27 14.41 4.57
C ALA A 129 14.12 14.41 3.04
N GLU A 130 14.28 13.26 2.40
CA GLU A 130 14.20 13.16 0.94
C GLU A 130 12.79 12.86 0.42
N SER A 131 11.83 12.57 1.32
CA SER A 131 10.49 12.17 0.91
C SER A 131 9.71 13.32 0.29
N ALA A 132 9.10 13.06 -0.86
CA ALA A 132 8.20 14.01 -1.52
C ALA A 132 6.75 13.89 -1.01
N SER A 133 6.48 12.97 -0.09
CA SER A 133 5.12 12.64 0.35
C SER A 133 4.94 12.78 1.86
N THR A 134 5.73 13.66 2.50
CA THR A 134 5.73 13.79 3.96
C THR A 134 4.37 14.15 4.53
N ASP A 135 3.66 15.09 3.91
CA ASP A 135 2.38 15.57 4.45
C ASP A 135 1.32 14.50 4.45
N LEU A 136 1.15 13.82 3.33
CA LEU A 136 0.14 12.77 3.22
C LEU A 136 0.49 11.58 4.12
N ALA A 137 1.75 11.17 4.14
CA ALA A 137 2.18 10.04 4.97
C ALA A 137 2.00 10.34 6.46
N ALA A 138 2.32 11.56 6.90
CA ALA A 138 2.12 11.96 8.29
C ALA A 138 0.64 11.95 8.67
N MET A 139 -0.22 12.40 7.76
CA MET A 139 -1.66 12.38 7.97
C MET A 139 -2.16 10.93 8.12
N VAL A 140 -1.72 10.04 7.23
CA VAL A 140 -2.10 8.62 7.30
C VAL A 140 -1.69 8.01 8.63
N LEU A 141 -0.46 8.26 9.07
CA LEU A 141 0.02 7.79 10.36
C LEU A 141 -0.90 8.23 11.49
N SER A 142 -1.26 9.50 11.53
CA SER A 142 -2.06 10.06 12.63
C SER A 142 -3.49 9.56 12.64
N GLU A 143 -4.04 9.19 11.48
CA GLU A 143 -5.44 8.80 11.36
C GLU A 143 -5.72 7.37 11.81
N TRP A 144 -4.77 6.46 11.66
CA TRP A 144 -5.00 5.05 11.96
C TRP A 144 -3.84 4.38 12.67
N TRP A 145 -2.59 4.64 12.23
CA TRP A 145 -1.46 3.78 12.53
C TRP A 145 -0.78 4.08 13.86
N THR A 146 -0.83 5.33 14.34
CA THR A 146 -0.17 5.74 15.59
C THR A 146 -1.09 6.31 16.65
N PRO A 147 -2.42 6.45 16.44
CA PRO A 147 -3.24 7.11 17.44
C PRO A 147 -3.26 6.39 18.78
N GLU A 148 -3.03 5.09 18.80
CA GLU A 148 -3.02 4.32 20.04
C GLU A 148 -1.81 4.61 20.92
N ALA A 149 -0.70 4.98 20.31
CA ALA A 149 0.51 5.31 21.06
C ALA A 149 0.39 6.66 21.76
N ILE A 150 -0.35 7.59 21.17
CA ILE A 150 -0.50 8.94 21.69
C ILE A 150 -1.31 9.00 22.98
N PRO A 151 -2.48 8.33 23.06
CA PRO A 151 -3.26 8.35 24.30
C PRO A 151 -2.51 7.82 25.52
N LYS A 152 -1.61 6.86 25.34
CA LYS A 152 -0.81 6.34 26.43
C LYS A 152 0.11 7.39 27.02
N ASP A 153 0.67 8.23 26.16
CA ASP A 153 1.55 9.31 26.58
C ASP A 153 0.77 10.36 27.33
N LEU A 154 -0.49 10.58 26.96
CA LEU A 154 -1.34 11.54 27.62
C LEU A 154 -1.84 11.05 28.98
N ASP A 155 -1.96 9.77 29.16
CA ASP A 155 -2.40 9.16 30.40
C ASP A 155 -1.32 9.19 31.46
N ASP A 156 -0.10 9.40 31.05
CA ASP A 156 1.02 9.53 31.97
C ASP A 156 1.04 10.93 32.58
#